data_b8c974fff62cd1210cf090f5f9aa287e
#
_entry.id   b8c974fff62cd1210cf090f5f9aa287e
#
_cell.length_a   1.000
_cell.length_b   1.000
_cell.length_c   1.000
_cell.angle_alpha   90.00
_cell.angle_beta   90.00
_cell.angle_gamma   90.00
#
_symmetry.space_group_name_H-M   'P 1'
#
loop_
_entity.id
_entity.type
_entity.pdbx_description
1 polymer ?
#
loop_
_entity_poly.entity_id
_entity_poly.type
_entity_poly.pdbx_seq_one_letter_code
_entity_poly.pdbx_strand_id
1 'polypeptide(L)'
;MCRLGFGQVSTEAPIIVCEKYPFNSLTEVLAPDFRNLKTNVKTSSITVDFTDFPEAAKIPFLEAVSVWESILISRIPIKIKASWEAINATTLASTGSNRVYRDFSNSALKNVWYPPALAEAISGKNINEDNHEITITVNKNIAWSYSINGARENFKYDLMTVILHEIAHGIGFTTSMKLGSLNENQGEWGISGFPIIYDVFVQNENKQVLTSPSLFGNPSLDLKTNMTGGNLFLKLTIKHLKMICLKCMLLLFLEPGEASLI
;
A
#
# COMPACT_ATOMS: atom_id res chain seq x y z
N MET A 1 36.69 -20.74 1.34
CA MET A 1 35.79 -19.66 1.73
C MET A 1 34.40 -19.99 1.16
N CYS A 2 33.50 -20.59 1.97
CA CYS A 2 32.12 -20.79 1.58
C CYS A 2 31.41 -19.43 1.64
N ARG A 3 30.99 -18.87 0.49
CA ARG A 3 30.01 -17.82 0.43
C ARG A 3 28.65 -18.43 0.80
N LEU A 4 28.17 -18.17 2.00
CA LEU A 4 26.77 -18.35 2.33
C LEU A 4 25.97 -17.37 1.44
N GLY A 5 25.44 -17.87 0.35
CA GLY A 5 24.46 -17.14 -0.46
C GLY A 5 23.19 -17.03 0.37
N PHE A 6 22.87 -15.84 0.88
CA PHE A 6 21.55 -15.56 1.40
C PHE A 6 20.61 -15.60 0.20
N GLY A 7 19.89 -16.71 0.06
CA GLY A 7 18.88 -16.87 -0.98
C GLY A 7 17.70 -15.94 -0.70
N GLN A 8 17.12 -15.40 -1.77
CA GLN A 8 15.82 -14.74 -1.73
C GLN A 8 14.82 -15.60 -0.96
N VAL A 9 14.08 -14.99 -0.03
CA VAL A 9 13.03 -15.65 0.75
C VAL A 9 11.70 -15.00 0.41
N SER A 10 10.64 -15.81 0.27
CA SER A 10 9.28 -15.35 0.05
C SER A 10 8.30 -16.02 1.02
N THR A 11 7.19 -15.34 1.31
CA THR A 11 6.06 -15.85 2.07
C THR A 11 4.76 -15.21 1.58
N GLU A 12 3.62 -15.69 2.05
CA GLU A 12 2.32 -15.08 1.76
C GLU A 12 2.24 -13.65 2.29
N ALA A 13 1.55 -12.79 1.54
CA ALA A 13 1.34 -11.39 1.87
C ALA A 13 0.02 -11.17 2.63
N PRO A 14 -0.09 -10.12 3.46
CA PRO A 14 -1.36 -9.72 4.04
C PRO A 14 -2.30 -9.17 2.96
N ILE A 15 -3.61 -9.30 3.20
CA ILE A 15 -4.65 -8.63 2.43
C ILE A 15 -5.08 -7.39 3.21
N ILE A 16 -5.11 -6.24 2.54
CA ILE A 16 -5.58 -4.98 3.09
C ILE A 16 -7.02 -4.75 2.63
N VAL A 17 -7.86 -4.26 3.52
CA VAL A 17 -9.29 -4.04 3.28
C VAL A 17 -9.60 -2.56 3.44
N CYS A 18 -10.16 -1.95 2.39
CA CYS A 18 -10.69 -0.60 2.42
C CYS A 18 -12.17 -0.64 2.82
N GLU A 19 -12.50 -0.14 4.01
CA GLU A 19 -13.86 -0.13 4.52
C GLU A 19 -14.62 1.14 4.17
N LYS A 20 -15.97 1.05 4.21
CA LYS A 20 -16.85 2.19 4.05
C LYS A 20 -16.78 3.11 5.25
N TYR A 21 -16.65 4.41 4.99
CA TYR A 21 -16.92 5.43 5.98
C TYR A 21 -18.30 6.07 5.76
N PRO A 22 -19.03 6.46 6.82
CA PRO A 22 -20.26 7.22 6.69
C PRO A 22 -19.99 8.53 5.94
N PHE A 23 -20.82 8.87 4.94
CA PHE A 23 -20.67 10.11 4.15
C PHE A 23 -20.63 11.39 5.00
N ASN A 24 -21.16 11.34 6.23
CA ASN A 24 -21.24 12.49 7.14
C ASN A 24 -19.97 12.68 8.00
N SER A 25 -19.03 11.73 7.99
CA SER A 25 -17.80 11.78 8.78
C SER A 25 -16.60 12.32 8.00
N LEU A 26 -16.77 12.57 6.70
CA LEU A 26 -15.71 13.11 5.87
C LEU A 26 -15.57 14.61 6.17
N THR A 27 -14.63 14.99 6.99
CA THR A 27 -14.00 16.30 6.91
C THR A 27 -13.48 16.47 5.48
N GLU A 28 -13.89 17.58 4.85
CA GLU A 28 -13.49 17.87 3.48
C GLU A 28 -11.99 18.19 3.46
N VAL A 29 -11.16 17.17 3.39
CA VAL A 29 -9.77 17.32 3.01
C VAL A 29 -9.78 17.43 1.50
N LEU A 30 -9.45 18.60 0.97
CA LEU A 30 -9.21 18.77 -0.45
C LEU A 30 -8.07 17.83 -0.83
N ALA A 31 -8.40 16.70 -1.42
CA ALA A 31 -7.39 15.81 -1.97
C ALA A 31 -6.52 16.62 -2.95
N PRO A 32 -5.19 16.44 -2.91
CA PRO A 32 -4.34 17.01 -3.94
C PRO A 32 -4.92 16.67 -5.30
N ASP A 33 -4.95 17.63 -6.22
CA ASP A 33 -5.45 17.35 -7.56
C ASP A 33 -4.48 16.41 -8.28
N PHE A 34 -4.69 15.10 -8.11
CA PHE A 34 -3.89 14.03 -8.72
C PHE A 34 -3.78 14.17 -10.24
N ARG A 35 -4.74 14.85 -10.87
CA ARG A 35 -4.73 15.15 -12.30
C ARG A 35 -3.56 16.07 -12.67
N ASN A 36 -3.16 16.95 -11.74
CA ASN A 36 -1.98 17.83 -11.91
C ASN A 36 -0.65 17.08 -11.67
N LEU A 37 -0.67 15.91 -11.06
CA LEU A 37 0.51 15.04 -10.89
C LEU A 37 0.78 14.19 -12.12
N LYS A 38 -0.23 13.95 -12.95
CA LYS A 38 -0.11 13.16 -14.16
C LYS A 38 0.79 13.91 -15.17
N THR A 39 1.95 13.36 -15.41
CA THR A 39 2.82 13.81 -16.51
C THR A 39 2.50 13.03 -17.78
N ASN A 40 2.79 13.62 -18.95
CA ASN A 40 2.63 12.90 -20.22
C ASN A 40 3.73 11.85 -20.45
N VAL A 41 4.68 11.72 -19.52
CA VAL A 41 5.79 10.79 -19.60
C VAL A 41 5.55 9.67 -18.60
N LYS A 42 5.35 8.47 -19.11
CA LYS A 42 5.27 7.25 -18.28
C LYS A 42 6.67 6.81 -17.87
N THR A 43 6.86 6.59 -16.60
CA THR A 43 8.13 6.13 -16.00
C THR A 43 8.06 4.68 -15.51
N SER A 44 6.88 4.07 -15.61
CA SER A 44 6.63 2.65 -15.38
C SER A 44 5.56 2.14 -16.35
N SER A 45 5.37 0.83 -16.40
CA SER A 45 4.32 0.17 -17.17
C SER A 45 3.46 -0.67 -16.22
N ILE A 46 2.14 -0.47 -16.26
CA ILE A 46 1.19 -1.23 -15.45
C ILE A 46 0.16 -1.87 -16.39
N THR A 47 0.01 -3.18 -16.31
CA THR A 47 -1.03 -3.92 -17.04
C THR A 47 -2.09 -4.43 -16.08
N VAL A 48 -3.34 -4.52 -16.55
CA VAL A 48 -4.47 -4.96 -15.71
C VAL A 48 -5.23 -6.08 -16.40
N ASP A 49 -5.33 -7.21 -15.72
CA ASP A 49 -6.18 -8.33 -16.11
C ASP A 49 -7.51 -8.23 -15.36
N PHE A 50 -8.57 -7.88 -16.08
CA PHE A 50 -9.90 -7.69 -15.51
C PHE A 50 -10.72 -8.98 -15.53
N THR A 51 -11.38 -9.27 -14.40
CA THR A 51 -12.35 -10.35 -14.25
C THR A 51 -13.71 -9.78 -13.86
N ASP A 52 -14.74 -10.01 -14.66
CA ASP A 52 -16.13 -9.59 -14.45
C ASP A 52 -16.35 -8.07 -14.28
N PHE A 53 -15.38 -7.25 -14.70
CA PHE A 53 -15.47 -5.79 -14.60
C PHE A 53 -16.43 -5.19 -15.64
N PRO A 54 -17.39 -4.33 -15.21
CA PRO A 54 -18.19 -3.54 -16.14
C PRO A 54 -17.30 -2.59 -16.96
N GLU A 55 -17.58 -2.41 -18.25
CA GLU A 55 -16.79 -1.53 -19.12
C GLU A 55 -16.70 -0.08 -18.57
N ALA A 56 -17.81 0.43 -18.03
CA ALA A 56 -17.84 1.77 -17.42
C ALA A 56 -16.92 1.90 -16.21
N ALA A 57 -16.70 0.83 -15.43
CA ALA A 57 -15.82 0.83 -14.26
C ALA A 57 -14.32 0.71 -14.64
N LYS A 58 -14.01 0.17 -15.81
CA LYS A 58 -12.62 0.10 -16.32
C LYS A 58 -12.05 1.49 -16.60
N ILE A 59 -12.87 2.46 -16.98
CA ILE A 59 -12.44 3.81 -17.32
C ILE A 59 -11.75 4.50 -16.13
N PRO A 60 -12.39 4.70 -14.95
CA PRO A 60 -11.74 5.30 -13.78
C PRO A 60 -10.60 4.42 -13.23
N PHE A 61 -10.68 3.10 -13.37
CA PHE A 61 -9.58 2.21 -12.98
C PHE A 61 -8.32 2.50 -13.80
N LEU A 62 -8.43 2.53 -15.13
CA LEU A 62 -7.29 2.78 -16.02
C LEU A 62 -6.77 4.22 -15.90
N GLU A 63 -7.63 5.18 -15.54
CA GLU A 63 -7.18 6.54 -15.24
C GLU A 63 -6.32 6.57 -13.97
N ALA A 64 -6.72 5.86 -12.91
CA ALA A 64 -5.91 5.69 -11.70
C ALA A 64 -4.56 5.01 -12.01
N VAL A 65 -4.55 3.97 -12.84
CA VAL A 65 -3.33 3.33 -13.33
C VAL A 65 -2.42 4.33 -14.04
N SER A 66 -2.98 5.16 -14.92
CA SER A 66 -2.23 6.17 -15.69
C SER A 66 -1.55 7.20 -14.78
N VAL A 67 -2.20 7.59 -13.66
CA VAL A 67 -1.56 8.43 -12.63
C VAL A 67 -0.33 7.73 -12.06
N TRP A 68 -0.47 6.48 -11.61
CA TRP A 68 0.64 5.73 -11.04
C TRP A 68 1.78 5.48 -12.05
N GLU A 69 1.49 5.18 -13.31
CA GLU A 69 2.51 5.02 -14.36
C GLU A 69 3.35 6.29 -14.57
N SER A 70 2.76 7.47 -14.33
CA SER A 70 3.45 8.75 -14.51
C SER A 70 4.38 9.14 -13.35
N ILE A 71 4.22 8.50 -12.19
CA ILE A 71 4.94 8.84 -10.96
C ILE A 71 5.83 7.72 -10.43
N LEU A 72 5.49 6.46 -10.68
CA LEU A 72 6.33 5.32 -10.29
C LEU A 72 7.53 5.19 -11.23
N ILE A 73 8.68 4.83 -10.65
CA ILE A 73 9.88 4.51 -11.43
C ILE A 73 10.14 3.01 -11.31
N SER A 74 9.80 2.27 -12.36
CA SER A 74 10.11 0.85 -12.46
C SER A 74 10.46 0.47 -13.90
N ARG A 75 11.53 -0.31 -14.07
CA ARG A 75 11.88 -0.93 -15.35
C ARG A 75 11.17 -2.26 -15.57
N ILE A 76 10.67 -2.85 -14.48
CA ILE A 76 9.90 -4.10 -14.51
C ILE A 76 8.42 -3.72 -14.57
N PRO A 77 7.67 -4.25 -15.53
CA PRO A 77 6.22 -4.03 -15.61
C PRO A 77 5.52 -4.55 -14.36
N ILE A 78 4.49 -3.84 -13.91
CA ILE A 78 3.63 -4.24 -12.80
C ILE A 78 2.35 -4.83 -13.38
N LYS A 79 1.99 -6.03 -12.96
CA LYS A 79 0.76 -6.72 -13.38
C LYS A 79 -0.26 -6.67 -12.24
N ILE A 80 -1.44 -6.17 -12.55
CA ILE A 80 -2.56 -6.12 -11.61
C ILE A 80 -3.63 -7.12 -12.07
N LYS A 81 -4.06 -8.00 -11.16
CA LYS A 81 -5.30 -8.76 -11.33
C LYS A 81 -6.43 -8.00 -10.63
N ALA A 82 -7.46 -7.61 -11.38
CA ALA A 82 -8.60 -6.88 -10.84
C ALA A 82 -9.89 -7.68 -11.01
N SER A 83 -10.64 -7.92 -9.93
CA SER A 83 -11.91 -8.63 -9.93
C SER A 83 -13.05 -7.76 -9.42
N TRP A 84 -14.26 -7.97 -9.98
CA TRP A 84 -15.49 -7.27 -9.63
C TRP A 84 -16.44 -8.25 -8.96
N GLU A 85 -16.42 -8.32 -7.63
CA GLU A 85 -17.04 -9.40 -6.87
C GLU A 85 -17.98 -8.87 -5.79
N ALA A 86 -18.90 -9.73 -5.31
CA ALA A 86 -19.65 -9.47 -4.10
C ALA A 86 -18.77 -9.84 -2.90
N ILE A 87 -18.39 -8.84 -2.12
CA ILE A 87 -17.67 -9.04 -0.87
C ILE A 87 -18.46 -8.46 0.30
N ASN A 88 -17.90 -8.41 1.50
CA ASN A 88 -18.55 -7.91 2.69
C ASN A 88 -19.21 -6.54 2.42
N ALA A 89 -20.42 -6.32 2.97
CA ALA A 89 -21.21 -5.13 2.74
C ALA A 89 -20.55 -3.82 3.22
N THR A 90 -19.60 -3.88 4.15
CA THR A 90 -18.86 -2.71 4.66
C THR A 90 -17.58 -2.42 3.87
N THR A 91 -17.10 -3.36 3.06
CA THR A 91 -15.86 -3.24 2.30
C THR A 91 -16.10 -2.59 0.95
N LEU A 92 -15.32 -1.58 0.61
CA LEU A 92 -15.28 -0.95 -0.73
C LEU A 92 -14.46 -1.78 -1.71
N ALA A 93 -13.23 -2.06 -1.33
CA ALA A 93 -12.30 -2.86 -2.09
C ALA A 93 -11.30 -3.53 -1.15
N SER A 94 -10.47 -4.41 -1.68
CA SER A 94 -9.35 -4.99 -0.95
C SER A 94 -8.18 -5.22 -1.88
N THR A 95 -6.97 -5.06 -1.33
CA THR A 95 -5.73 -5.27 -2.06
C THR A 95 -4.82 -6.23 -1.32
N GLY A 96 -4.12 -7.04 -2.09
CA GLY A 96 -3.06 -7.91 -1.61
C GLY A 96 -2.07 -8.22 -2.73
N SER A 97 -1.04 -8.95 -2.36
CA SER A 97 -0.16 -9.65 -3.29
C SER A 97 -0.13 -11.12 -2.89
N ASN A 98 0.24 -11.99 -3.83
CA ASN A 98 0.36 -13.41 -3.50
C ASN A 98 1.53 -13.69 -2.57
N ARG A 99 2.57 -12.83 -2.58
CA ARG A 99 3.80 -13.02 -1.80
C ARG A 99 4.41 -11.69 -1.38
N VAL A 100 5.33 -11.77 -0.41
CA VAL A 100 6.31 -10.74 -0.08
C VAL A 100 7.70 -11.34 -0.13
N TYR A 101 8.72 -10.52 -0.40
CA TYR A 101 10.10 -10.93 -0.61
C TYR A 101 11.05 -10.21 0.33
N ARG A 102 12.07 -10.88 0.82
CA ARG A 102 13.17 -10.29 1.58
C ARG A 102 14.53 -10.81 1.13
N ASP A 103 15.57 -10.09 1.48
CA ASP A 103 16.95 -10.49 1.25
C ASP A 103 17.33 -10.77 -0.23
N PHE A 104 16.54 -10.21 -1.15
CA PHE A 104 16.79 -10.28 -2.59
C PHE A 104 17.97 -9.39 -3.01
N SER A 105 18.42 -9.54 -4.26
CA SER A 105 19.51 -8.74 -4.82
C SER A 105 19.19 -7.24 -4.78
N ASN A 106 20.11 -6.43 -4.27
CA ASN A 106 19.99 -4.98 -4.08
C ASN A 106 18.96 -4.55 -3.02
N SER A 107 18.39 -5.48 -2.22
CA SER A 107 17.53 -5.08 -1.10
C SER A 107 18.30 -4.15 -0.17
N ALA A 108 17.73 -3.00 0.14
CA ALA A 108 18.37 -1.98 0.93
C ALA A 108 18.46 -2.33 2.42
N LEU A 109 17.46 -3.02 2.92
CA LEU A 109 17.39 -3.50 4.29
C LEU A 109 17.31 -5.03 4.29
N LYS A 110 18.06 -5.66 5.17
CA LYS A 110 18.02 -7.09 5.40
C LYS A 110 16.97 -7.43 6.44
N ASN A 111 16.42 -8.64 6.35
CA ASN A 111 15.39 -9.10 7.28
C ASN A 111 14.13 -8.20 7.29
N VAL A 112 13.78 -7.63 6.13
CA VAL A 112 12.61 -6.78 5.93
C VAL A 112 11.85 -7.30 4.70
N TRP A 113 10.53 -7.43 4.81
CA TRP A 113 9.67 -7.85 3.72
C TRP A 113 9.30 -6.70 2.79
N TYR A 114 9.29 -6.95 1.50
CA TYR A 114 8.92 -6.00 0.44
C TYR A 114 7.81 -6.61 -0.41
N PRO A 115 6.76 -5.84 -0.77
CA PRO A 115 5.80 -6.27 -1.79
C PRO A 115 6.49 -6.54 -3.13
N PRO A 116 5.92 -7.42 -4.00
CA PRO A 116 6.55 -7.83 -5.26
C PRO A 116 6.92 -6.65 -6.15
N ALA A 117 5.98 -5.75 -6.43
CA ALA A 117 6.20 -4.60 -7.30
C ALA A 117 7.40 -3.75 -6.84
N LEU A 118 7.54 -3.51 -5.53
CA LEU A 118 8.66 -2.77 -4.98
C LEU A 118 9.97 -3.58 -5.03
N ALA A 119 9.92 -4.86 -4.68
CA ALA A 119 11.09 -5.73 -4.72
C ALA A 119 11.67 -5.88 -6.13
N GLU A 120 10.81 -5.96 -7.14
CA GLU A 120 11.19 -6.01 -8.55
C GLU A 120 11.77 -4.69 -9.06
N ALA A 121 11.15 -3.57 -8.70
CA ALA A 121 11.69 -2.26 -9.04
C ALA A 121 13.11 -2.04 -8.47
N ILE A 122 13.37 -2.51 -7.24
CA ILE A 122 14.68 -2.41 -6.58
C ILE A 122 15.68 -3.41 -7.16
N SER A 123 15.27 -4.66 -7.36
CA SER A 123 16.17 -5.71 -7.88
C SER A 123 16.52 -5.52 -9.35
N GLY A 124 15.64 -4.84 -10.11
CA GLY A 124 15.69 -4.74 -11.56
C GLY A 124 15.43 -6.07 -12.28
N LYS A 125 14.76 -7.01 -11.60
CA LYS A 125 14.45 -8.35 -12.11
C LYS A 125 13.01 -8.72 -11.77
N ASN A 126 12.34 -9.43 -12.67
CA ASN A 126 11.10 -10.13 -12.35
C ASN A 126 11.43 -11.30 -11.41
N ILE A 127 11.05 -11.17 -10.14
CA ILE A 127 11.27 -12.17 -9.08
C ILE A 127 9.99 -12.88 -8.66
N ASN A 128 8.84 -12.35 -9.10
CA ASN A 128 7.51 -12.91 -8.88
C ASN A 128 7.09 -13.85 -10.04
N GLU A 129 7.99 -14.06 -11.00
CA GLU A 129 7.80 -14.86 -12.19
C GLU A 129 6.61 -14.35 -13.03
N ASP A 130 5.65 -15.23 -13.37
CA ASP A 130 4.50 -14.85 -14.20
C ASP A 130 3.26 -14.47 -13.37
N ASN A 131 3.39 -14.32 -12.05
CA ASN A 131 2.29 -13.93 -11.20
C ASN A 131 2.03 -12.42 -11.28
N HIS A 132 0.81 -12.01 -10.86
CA HIS A 132 0.49 -10.62 -10.65
C HIS A 132 1.17 -10.10 -9.38
N GLU A 133 1.72 -8.89 -9.43
CA GLU A 133 2.31 -8.22 -8.27
C GLU A 133 1.24 -7.72 -7.32
N ILE A 134 0.08 -7.36 -7.88
CA ILE A 134 -1.03 -6.78 -7.14
C ILE A 134 -2.32 -7.50 -7.51
N THR A 135 -3.14 -7.82 -6.52
CA THR A 135 -4.51 -8.31 -6.72
C THR A 135 -5.47 -7.33 -6.06
N ILE A 136 -6.45 -6.82 -6.80
CA ILE A 136 -7.46 -5.88 -6.31
C ILE A 136 -8.85 -6.51 -6.51
N THR A 137 -9.63 -6.61 -5.45
CA THR A 137 -11.03 -7.01 -5.51
C THR A 137 -11.91 -5.81 -5.21
N VAL A 138 -12.79 -5.44 -6.13
CA VAL A 138 -13.73 -4.31 -5.98
C VAL A 138 -15.13 -4.84 -5.71
N ASN A 139 -15.79 -4.27 -4.71
CA ASN A 139 -17.13 -4.69 -4.32
C ASN A 139 -18.19 -4.23 -5.32
N LYS A 140 -18.78 -5.16 -6.04
CA LYS A 140 -19.83 -4.86 -7.02
C LYS A 140 -21.16 -4.35 -6.43
N ASN A 141 -21.36 -4.50 -5.12
CA ASN A 141 -22.59 -4.10 -4.43
C ASN A 141 -22.53 -2.66 -3.90
N ILE A 142 -21.50 -1.89 -4.26
CA ILE A 142 -21.32 -0.49 -3.88
C ILE A 142 -21.96 0.42 -4.95
N ALA A 143 -22.55 1.52 -4.51
CA ALA A 143 -22.94 2.59 -5.41
C ALA A 143 -21.70 3.40 -5.83
N TRP A 144 -21.15 3.06 -7.00
CA TRP A 144 -19.95 3.69 -7.51
C TRP A 144 -20.24 4.90 -8.40
N SER A 145 -19.45 5.97 -8.25
CA SER A 145 -19.25 7.01 -9.25
C SER A 145 -18.11 6.60 -10.18
N TYR A 146 -18.31 6.73 -11.47
CA TYR A 146 -17.31 6.46 -12.50
C TYR A 146 -16.72 7.75 -13.08
N SER A 147 -16.90 8.86 -12.38
CA SER A 147 -16.35 10.16 -12.78
C SER A 147 -14.81 10.14 -12.73
N ILE A 148 -14.17 10.71 -13.74
CA ILE A 148 -12.71 10.90 -13.80
C ILE A 148 -12.31 12.37 -13.66
N ASN A 149 -13.27 13.27 -13.54
CA ASN A 149 -13.05 14.73 -13.47
C ASN A 149 -13.21 15.31 -12.06
N GLY A 150 -13.35 14.46 -11.04
CA GLY A 150 -13.55 14.87 -9.65
C GLY A 150 -14.95 15.40 -9.33
N ALA A 151 -15.91 15.26 -10.27
CA ALA A 151 -17.29 15.61 -9.99
C ALA A 151 -17.87 14.63 -8.97
N ARG A 152 -18.27 15.14 -7.80
CA ARG A 152 -18.93 14.33 -6.78
C ARG A 152 -20.34 14.00 -7.19
N GLU A 153 -20.67 12.71 -7.18
CA GLU A 153 -22.05 12.23 -7.24
C GLU A 153 -22.52 11.93 -5.81
N ASN A 154 -23.64 12.56 -5.42
CA ASN A 154 -24.21 12.37 -4.07
C ASN A 154 -24.49 10.89 -3.80
N PHE A 155 -24.13 10.43 -2.59
CA PHE A 155 -24.32 9.05 -2.10
C PHE A 155 -23.62 7.96 -2.91
N LYS A 156 -22.57 8.32 -3.69
CA LYS A 156 -21.71 7.38 -4.39
C LYS A 156 -20.25 7.50 -3.91
N TYR A 157 -19.55 6.38 -3.93
CA TYR A 157 -18.11 6.35 -3.70
C TYR A 157 -17.37 6.55 -5.02
N ASP A 158 -16.35 7.38 -5.01
CA ASP A 158 -15.53 7.63 -6.19
C ASP A 158 -14.59 6.46 -6.45
N LEU A 159 -14.83 5.73 -7.56
CA LEU A 159 -14.07 4.54 -7.88
C LEU A 159 -12.59 4.85 -8.18
N MET A 160 -12.32 5.96 -8.87
CA MET A 160 -10.94 6.34 -9.20
C MET A 160 -10.12 6.57 -7.93
N THR A 161 -10.66 7.28 -6.94
CA THR A 161 -10.00 7.52 -5.65
C THR A 161 -9.72 6.20 -4.92
N VAL A 162 -10.71 5.29 -4.87
CA VAL A 162 -10.52 3.99 -4.23
C VAL A 162 -9.44 3.18 -4.95
N ILE A 163 -9.42 3.15 -6.28
CA ILE A 163 -8.38 2.40 -7.03
C ILE A 163 -6.99 3.03 -6.84
N LEU A 164 -6.87 4.36 -6.78
CA LEU A 164 -5.61 5.01 -6.43
C LEU A 164 -5.09 4.52 -5.07
N HIS A 165 -5.98 4.43 -4.08
CA HIS A 165 -5.68 3.94 -2.74
C HIS A 165 -5.28 2.45 -2.75
N GLU A 166 -6.02 1.60 -3.45
CA GLU A 166 -5.72 0.16 -3.53
C GLU A 166 -4.37 -0.11 -4.22
N ILE A 167 -4.05 0.60 -5.29
CA ILE A 167 -2.74 0.48 -5.93
C ILE A 167 -1.63 0.91 -4.97
N ALA A 168 -1.84 1.96 -4.14
CA ALA A 168 -0.89 2.36 -3.12
C ALA A 168 -0.55 1.20 -2.18
N HIS A 169 -1.55 0.47 -1.68
CA HIS A 169 -1.31 -0.72 -0.86
C HIS A 169 -0.46 -1.76 -1.60
N GLY A 170 -0.79 -2.04 -2.85
CA GLY A 170 -0.07 -3.02 -3.67
C GLY A 170 1.40 -2.68 -3.92
N ILE A 171 1.75 -1.40 -4.00
CA ILE A 171 3.14 -0.95 -4.22
C ILE A 171 3.93 -0.76 -2.92
N GLY A 172 3.32 -0.91 -1.74
CA GLY A 172 4.07 -0.93 -0.49
C GLY A 172 3.52 -0.13 0.68
N PHE A 173 2.36 0.54 0.51
CA PHE A 173 1.66 1.17 1.64
C PHE A 173 0.85 0.12 2.39
N THR A 174 1.53 -0.79 3.01
CA THR A 174 0.92 -1.88 3.75
C THR A 174 1.70 -2.14 5.01
N THR A 175 1.00 -2.34 6.11
CA THR A 175 1.59 -2.63 7.42
C THR A 175 1.41 -4.09 7.78
N SER A 176 2.34 -4.63 8.57
CA SER A 176 2.18 -5.87 9.29
C SER A 176 1.78 -5.69 10.75
N MET A 177 1.59 -4.42 11.17
CA MET A 177 1.17 -4.08 12.53
C MET A 177 -0.29 -4.44 12.72
N LYS A 178 -0.59 -5.10 13.82
CA LYS A 178 -1.96 -5.52 14.19
C LYS A 178 -2.07 -5.73 15.71
N LEU A 179 -3.29 -5.89 16.20
CA LEU A 179 -3.49 -6.39 17.55
C LEU A 179 -2.99 -7.82 17.65
N GLY A 180 -2.41 -8.18 18.79
CA GLY A 180 -1.74 -9.47 18.95
C GLY A 180 -2.66 -10.66 18.71
N SER A 181 -2.20 -11.60 17.91
CA SER A 181 -2.96 -12.78 17.48
C SER A 181 -3.34 -13.69 18.65
N LEU A 182 -2.52 -13.74 19.71
CA LEU A 182 -2.76 -14.54 20.90
C LEU A 182 -3.38 -13.74 22.06
N ASN A 183 -3.22 -12.41 22.04
CA ASN A 183 -3.73 -11.52 23.08
C ASN A 183 -3.97 -10.12 22.48
N GLU A 184 -5.23 -9.76 22.30
CA GLU A 184 -5.64 -8.45 21.76
C GLU A 184 -5.25 -7.26 22.64
N ASN A 185 -4.79 -7.49 23.88
CA ASN A 185 -4.22 -6.46 24.72
C ASN A 185 -2.76 -6.11 24.36
N GLN A 186 -2.19 -6.78 23.39
CA GLN A 186 -0.85 -6.52 22.89
C GLN A 186 -0.91 -6.05 21.43
N GLY A 187 0.02 -5.21 21.02
CA GLY A 187 0.33 -4.94 19.62
C GLY A 187 1.43 -5.88 19.16
N GLU A 188 1.38 -6.27 17.89
CA GLU A 188 2.45 -7.03 17.24
C GLU A 188 2.68 -6.53 15.83
N TRP A 189 3.87 -6.78 15.32
CA TRP A 189 4.23 -6.56 13.92
C TRP A 189 5.02 -7.73 13.37
N GLY A 190 5.00 -7.84 12.07
CA GLY A 190 5.84 -8.75 11.32
C GLY A 190 5.13 -9.97 10.76
N ILE A 191 5.70 -10.48 9.68
CA ILE A 191 5.37 -11.76 9.07
C ILE A 191 6.56 -12.68 9.34
N SER A 192 6.32 -13.81 9.99
CA SER A 192 7.39 -14.74 10.39
C SER A 192 8.54 -14.06 11.14
N GLY A 193 8.23 -13.09 12.01
CA GLY A 193 9.19 -12.38 12.85
C GLY A 193 9.95 -11.22 12.19
N PHE A 194 9.60 -10.85 10.94
CA PHE A 194 10.25 -9.76 10.21
C PHE A 194 9.23 -8.70 9.77
N PRO A 195 9.56 -7.39 9.90
CA PRO A 195 8.64 -6.31 9.52
C PRO A 195 8.49 -6.19 8.01
N ILE A 196 7.39 -5.59 7.56
CA ILE A 196 7.27 -5.06 6.20
C ILE A 196 8.01 -3.73 6.09
N ILE A 197 8.46 -3.39 4.90
CA ILE A 197 9.25 -2.18 4.63
C ILE A 197 8.56 -0.89 5.12
N TYR A 198 7.24 -0.81 5.04
CA TYR A 198 6.47 0.32 5.56
C TYR A 198 6.67 0.49 7.07
N ASP A 199 6.61 -0.59 7.84
CA ASP A 199 6.67 -0.57 9.31
C ASP A 199 7.98 -0.01 9.85
N VAL A 200 9.09 -0.19 9.12
CA VAL A 200 10.40 0.31 9.57
C VAL A 200 10.52 1.83 9.53
N PHE A 201 9.55 2.50 8.92
CA PHE A 201 9.47 3.96 8.87
C PHE A 201 8.43 4.54 9.83
N VAL A 202 7.58 3.71 10.44
CA VAL A 202 6.56 4.17 11.38
C VAL A 202 7.19 4.53 12.72
N GLN A 203 6.93 5.74 13.20
CA GLN A 203 7.38 6.25 14.48
C GLN A 203 6.25 6.91 15.26
N ASN A 204 6.36 6.93 16.58
CA ASN A 204 5.46 7.66 17.45
C ASN A 204 5.85 9.16 17.52
N GLU A 205 5.10 9.95 18.30
CA GLU A 205 5.34 11.38 18.55
C GLU A 205 6.73 11.69 19.14
N ASN A 206 7.31 10.73 19.88
CA ASN A 206 8.65 10.85 20.45
C ASN A 206 9.74 10.45 19.42
N LYS A 207 9.40 10.29 18.15
CA LYS A 207 10.30 9.87 17.06
C LYS A 207 10.92 8.49 17.26
N GLN A 208 10.27 7.64 18.04
CA GLN A 208 10.68 6.26 18.30
C GLN A 208 10.07 5.35 17.25
N VAL A 209 10.91 4.62 16.53
CA VAL A 209 10.47 3.67 15.49
C VAL A 209 9.83 2.44 16.16
N LEU A 210 8.61 2.10 15.79
CA LEU A 210 7.81 1.06 16.45
C LEU A 210 8.38 -0.35 16.26
N THR A 211 9.15 -0.58 15.20
CA THR A 211 9.82 -1.87 14.97
C THR A 211 11.18 -2.00 15.66
N SER A 212 11.56 -1.03 16.52
CA SER A 212 12.82 -1.08 17.27
C SER A 212 12.71 -2.04 18.46
N PRO A 213 13.39 -3.21 18.45
CA PRO A 213 13.29 -4.18 19.53
C PRO A 213 13.94 -3.72 20.85
N SER A 214 14.77 -2.67 20.79
CA SER A 214 15.34 -2.05 22.01
C SER A 214 14.39 -1.11 22.72
N LEU A 215 13.33 -0.67 22.05
CA LEU A 215 12.34 0.27 22.59
C LEU A 215 11.00 -0.42 22.89
N PHE A 216 10.58 -1.34 22.01
CA PHE A 216 9.29 -2.01 22.13
C PHE A 216 9.45 -3.53 22.02
N GLY A 217 8.89 -4.25 23.01
CA GLY A 217 8.73 -5.71 22.88
C GLY A 217 7.73 -6.02 21.76
N ASN A 218 7.93 -7.15 21.09
CA ASN A 218 7.01 -7.61 20.03
C ASN A 218 6.67 -9.10 20.25
N PRO A 219 5.43 -9.43 20.68
CA PRO A 219 4.32 -8.51 20.98
C PRO A 219 4.42 -7.83 22.36
N SER A 220 3.75 -6.68 22.55
CA SER A 220 3.66 -6.03 23.87
C SER A 220 2.47 -5.08 24.00
N LEU A 221 2.09 -4.77 25.27
CA LEU A 221 1.09 -3.75 25.59
C LEU A 221 1.58 -2.35 25.20
N ASP A 222 2.86 -2.06 25.42
CA ASP A 222 3.46 -0.78 25.09
C ASP A 222 3.41 -0.52 23.57
N LEU A 223 3.71 -1.54 22.77
CA LEU A 223 3.55 -1.47 21.32
C LEU A 223 2.10 -1.19 20.91
N LYS A 224 1.11 -1.88 21.52
CA LYS A 224 -0.32 -1.61 21.28
C LYS A 224 -0.66 -0.15 21.58
N THR A 225 -0.26 0.34 22.74
CA THR A 225 -0.54 1.72 23.17
C THR A 225 -0.02 2.74 22.16
N ASN A 226 1.20 2.53 21.67
CA ASN A 226 1.78 3.39 20.65
C ASN A 226 1.08 3.25 19.27
N MET A 227 0.72 2.05 18.86
CA MET A 227 0.02 1.81 17.58
C MET A 227 -1.38 2.44 17.55
N THR A 228 -2.09 2.47 18.68
CA THR A 228 -3.48 2.94 18.76
C THR A 228 -3.64 4.34 19.33
N GLY A 229 -2.53 5.00 19.67
CA GLY A 229 -2.52 6.33 20.31
C GLY A 229 -2.82 7.51 19.39
N GLY A 230 -3.00 7.29 18.09
CA GLY A 230 -3.38 8.32 17.11
C GLY A 230 -2.25 9.25 16.64
N ASN A 231 -1.05 9.16 17.21
CA ASN A 231 0.09 10.03 16.90
C ASN A 231 1.21 9.25 16.20
N LEU A 232 0.91 8.69 15.03
CA LEU A 232 1.89 7.98 14.21
C LEU A 232 2.38 8.85 13.05
N PHE A 233 3.66 8.76 12.76
CA PHE A 233 4.33 9.52 11.72
C PHE A 233 5.22 8.60 10.88
N LEU A 234 5.44 8.95 9.61
CA LEU A 234 6.43 8.28 8.78
C LEU A 234 7.78 9.01 8.86
N LYS A 235 8.80 8.30 9.32
CA LYS A 235 10.19 8.79 9.31
C LYS A 235 10.79 8.64 7.91
N LEU A 236 10.64 9.65 7.08
CA LEU A 236 11.17 9.66 5.73
C LEU A 236 12.44 10.52 5.66
N THR A 237 13.49 9.98 5.06
CA THR A 237 14.69 10.74 4.71
C THR A 237 14.84 10.80 3.20
N ILE A 238 15.55 11.82 2.69
CA ILE A 238 15.81 11.99 1.24
C ILE A 238 16.43 10.72 0.63
N LYS A 239 17.21 9.97 1.39
CA LYS A 239 17.79 8.68 0.97
C LYS A 239 16.71 7.61 0.77
N HIS A 240 15.73 7.55 1.65
CA HIS A 240 14.60 6.64 1.56
C HIS A 240 13.64 7.02 0.43
N LEU A 241 13.48 8.33 0.17
CA LEU A 241 12.67 8.85 -0.94
C LEU A 241 13.15 8.41 -2.33
N LYS A 242 14.45 8.11 -2.48
CA LYS A 242 15.01 7.58 -3.72
C LYS A 242 14.83 6.05 -3.87
N MET A 243 14.65 5.34 -2.76
CA MET A 243 14.54 3.87 -2.75
C MET A 243 13.12 3.36 -2.94
N ILE A 244 12.18 4.12 -2.47
CA ILE A 244 10.74 3.91 -2.67
C ILE A 244 10.34 5.12 -3.48
N CYS A 245 9.41 5.03 -4.42
CA CYS A 245 8.86 6.23 -5.07
C CYS A 245 8.01 7.05 -4.07
N LEU A 246 8.65 7.44 -2.99
CA LEU A 246 8.08 8.07 -1.81
C LEU A 246 7.72 9.53 -2.05
N LYS A 247 8.23 10.14 -3.14
CA LYS A 247 7.78 11.46 -3.57
C LYS A 247 6.28 11.46 -3.88
N CYS A 248 5.79 10.30 -4.34
CA CYS A 248 4.38 10.07 -4.61
C CYS A 248 3.58 9.83 -3.33
N MET A 249 4.19 9.17 -2.33
CA MET A 249 3.60 8.95 -1.02
C MET A 249 3.27 10.27 -0.30
N LEU A 250 4.23 11.17 -0.24
CA LEU A 250 4.07 12.47 0.41
C LEU A 250 2.97 13.32 -0.22
N LEU A 251 2.78 13.20 -1.53
CA LEU A 251 1.75 13.96 -2.25
C LEU A 251 0.34 13.36 -2.12
N LEU A 252 0.23 12.06 -1.79
CA LEU A 252 -1.05 11.38 -1.66
C LEU A 252 -1.66 11.44 -0.25
N PHE A 253 -0.83 11.62 0.80
CA PHE A 253 -1.26 11.46 2.19
C PHE A 253 -0.80 12.55 3.15
N LEU A 254 -0.05 13.55 2.72
CA LEU A 254 0.41 14.64 3.59
C LEU A 254 -0.11 15.98 3.10
N GLU A 255 -1.23 16.42 3.64
CA GLU A 255 -1.47 17.84 3.86
C GLU A 255 -0.61 18.30 5.07
N PRO A 256 -0.04 19.51 5.01
CA PRO A 256 0.72 20.05 6.14
C PRO A 256 -0.23 20.33 7.30
N GLY A 257 -0.28 19.41 8.26
CA GLY A 257 -0.99 19.63 9.50
C GLY A 257 -1.51 18.42 10.25
N GLU A 258 -2.00 17.36 9.62
CA GLU A 258 -2.53 16.20 10.36
C GLU A 258 -2.47 14.91 9.52
N ALA A 259 -1.47 14.09 9.78
CA ALA A 259 -1.44 12.70 9.31
C ALA A 259 -1.97 11.80 10.44
N SER A 260 -3.27 11.53 10.44
CA SER A 260 -3.81 10.38 11.18
C SER A 260 -3.67 9.17 10.27
N LEU A 261 -2.74 8.29 10.61
CA LEU A 261 -2.62 6.95 10.02
C LEU A 261 -3.62 6.05 10.75
N ILE A 262 -4.70 5.67 10.09
CA ILE A 262 -5.56 4.55 10.46
C ILE A 262 -5.31 3.43 9.45
#